data_eed7ac18794dcd70be7c2caf931b984f
#
_entry.id   eed7ac18794dcd70be7c2caf931b984f
#
_cell.length_a   1.000
_cell.length_b   1.000
_cell.length_c   1.000
_cell.angle_alpha   90.00
_cell.angle_beta   90.00
_cell.angle_gamma   90.00
#
_symmetry.space_group_name_H-M   'P 1'
#
loop_
_entity.id
_entity.type
_entity.pdbx_description
1 polymer ?
#
loop_
_entity_poly.entity_id
_entity_poly.type
_entity_poly.pdbx_seq_one_letter_code
_entity_poly.pdbx_strand_id
1 'polypeptide(L)'
;MTEQARQKPTNKFQPLVDINEAFSSEELLALCRRIISSGVLGRSKHYAALLEYLVKCSLVGKTPKEIELAVDVLNQGEDFDSSADSRVRVYIHQLRKKLDSYYQSFEPDALLRVVIPKGQYTISAEQKAFQTPSEKANNAGAYKSSFNV
;
A
#
# COMPACT_ATOMS: atom_id res chain seq x y z
N MET A 1 3.30 -21.69 25.61
CA MET A 1 4.15 -22.26 25.06
C MET A 1 4.42 -22.03 23.64
N THR A 2 4.09 -22.88 22.83
CA THR A 2 4.43 -22.74 21.44
C THR A 2 3.74 -21.60 20.80
N GLU A 3 2.74 -21.05 21.44
CA GLU A 3 2.07 -19.89 20.89
C GLU A 3 3.01 -18.74 20.68
N GLN A 4 3.98 -18.59 21.55
CA GLN A 4 4.91 -17.49 21.41
C GLN A 4 5.68 -17.62 20.13
N ALA A 5 6.13 -18.79 19.83
CA ALA A 5 6.88 -18.99 18.59
C ALA A 5 6.03 -18.66 17.39
N ARG A 6 4.77 -19.06 17.45
CA ARG A 6 3.90 -18.77 16.33
C ARG A 6 3.60 -17.30 16.20
N GLN A 7 3.71 -16.59 17.29
CA GLN A 7 3.41 -15.17 17.22
C GLN A 7 4.52 -14.36 16.64
N LYS A 8 5.71 -14.91 16.58
CA LYS A 8 6.78 -14.18 15.95
C LYS A 8 6.48 -13.81 14.53
N PRO A 9 5.94 -14.71 13.70
CA PRO A 9 5.61 -14.32 12.34
C PRO A 9 4.59 -13.20 12.29
N THR A 10 3.74 -13.09 13.29
CA THR A 10 2.74 -12.05 13.27
C THR A 10 3.36 -10.68 13.37
N ASN A 11 4.60 -10.59 13.83
CA ASN A 11 5.26 -9.29 13.87
C ASN A 11 5.48 -8.73 12.50
N LYS A 12 5.48 -9.57 11.50
CA LYS A 12 5.65 -9.12 10.13
C LYS A 12 4.37 -8.62 9.53
N PHE A 13 3.25 -8.95 10.16
CA PHE A 13 1.95 -8.56 9.63
C PHE A 13 1.46 -7.36 10.37
N GLN A 14 1.06 -6.37 9.62
CA GLN A 14 0.49 -5.16 10.18
C GLN A 14 -1.02 -5.30 10.12
N PRO A 15 -1.74 -4.85 11.13
CA PRO A 15 -3.20 -4.90 11.08
C PRO A 15 -3.70 -4.06 9.93
N LEU A 16 -4.66 -4.59 9.18
CA LEU A 16 -5.31 -3.85 8.13
C LEU A 16 -6.54 -3.18 8.69
N VAL A 17 -6.73 -1.94 8.31
CA VAL A 17 -7.83 -1.11 8.78
C VAL A 17 -8.58 -0.64 7.56
N ASP A 18 -9.90 -0.50 7.69
CA ASP A 18 -10.69 0.06 6.62
C ASP A 18 -10.15 1.42 6.27
N ILE A 19 -9.94 1.66 4.98
CA ILE A 19 -9.30 2.88 4.54
C ILE A 19 -10.09 4.11 4.96
N ASN A 20 -11.41 4.01 4.99
CA ASN A 20 -12.26 5.14 5.34
C ASN A 20 -12.33 5.37 6.84
N GLU A 21 -11.93 4.38 7.62
CA GLU A 21 -11.80 4.58 9.06
C GLU A 21 -10.44 5.18 9.40
N ALA A 22 -9.43 4.84 8.60
CA ALA A 22 -8.08 5.33 8.85
C ALA A 22 -7.88 6.76 8.38
N PHE A 23 -8.55 7.15 7.31
CA PHE A 23 -8.36 8.46 6.70
C PHE A 23 -9.72 9.07 6.38
N SER A 24 -9.84 10.38 6.57
CA SER A 24 -10.98 11.09 6.03
C SER A 24 -10.83 11.17 4.51
N SER A 25 -11.91 11.50 3.82
CA SER A 25 -11.86 11.66 2.37
C SER A 25 -10.81 12.67 1.96
N GLU A 26 -10.74 13.79 2.68
CA GLU A 26 -9.78 14.83 2.34
C GLU A 26 -8.36 14.38 2.59
N GLU A 27 -8.14 13.66 3.70
CA GLU A 27 -6.82 13.15 4.00
C GLU A 27 -6.36 12.15 2.94
N LEU A 28 -7.26 11.28 2.53
CA LEU A 28 -6.91 10.28 1.54
C LEU A 28 -6.62 10.90 0.19
N LEU A 29 -7.41 11.87 -0.22
CA LEU A 29 -7.16 12.57 -1.48
C LEU A 29 -5.86 13.35 -1.43
N ALA A 30 -5.58 13.99 -0.30
CA ALA A 30 -4.32 14.72 -0.15
C ALA A 30 -3.13 13.77 -0.19
N LEU A 31 -3.24 12.63 0.45
CA LEU A 31 -2.19 11.63 0.44
C LEU A 31 -1.96 11.12 -0.98
N CYS A 32 -3.03 10.85 -1.68
CA CYS A 32 -2.94 10.41 -3.07
C CYS A 32 -2.15 11.42 -3.90
N ARG A 33 -2.47 12.70 -3.74
CA ARG A 33 -1.75 13.75 -4.47
C ARG A 33 -0.28 13.80 -4.07
N ARG A 34 0.03 13.61 -2.79
CA ARG A 34 1.43 13.60 -2.36
C ARG A 34 2.20 12.45 -2.97
N ILE A 35 1.58 11.28 -3.03
CA ILE A 35 2.23 10.11 -3.62
C ILE A 35 2.51 10.36 -5.09
N ILE A 36 1.52 10.87 -5.80
CA ILE A 36 1.69 11.15 -7.23
C ILE A 36 2.75 12.21 -7.44
N SER A 37 2.74 13.27 -6.64
CA SER A 37 3.68 14.36 -6.79
C SER A 37 5.11 13.98 -6.41
N SER A 38 5.28 12.94 -5.63
CA SER A 38 6.61 12.52 -5.19
C SER A 38 7.46 11.99 -6.33
N GLY A 39 6.84 11.57 -7.42
CA GLY A 39 7.56 10.99 -8.53
C GLY A 39 7.81 9.50 -8.38
N VAL A 40 7.40 8.91 -7.27
CA VAL A 40 7.67 7.49 -7.03
C VAL A 40 6.93 6.61 -8.04
N LEU A 41 5.83 7.10 -8.59
CA LEU A 41 5.06 6.31 -9.55
C LEU A 41 5.69 6.29 -10.94
N GLY A 42 6.73 7.09 -11.15
CA GLY A 42 7.42 7.09 -12.41
C GLY A 42 6.71 7.90 -13.47
N ARG A 43 7.12 7.68 -14.71
CA ARG A 43 6.60 8.46 -15.82
C ARG A 43 5.30 7.92 -16.40
N SER A 44 4.98 6.68 -16.12
CA SER A 44 3.78 6.07 -16.67
C SER A 44 2.56 6.68 -16.01
N LYS A 45 1.62 7.12 -16.83
CA LYS A 45 0.39 7.68 -16.32
C LYS A 45 -0.52 6.63 -15.74
N HIS A 46 -0.28 5.37 -16.07
CA HIS A 46 -1.17 4.30 -15.63
C HIS A 46 -1.15 4.11 -14.12
N TYR A 47 0.01 4.29 -13.49
CA TYR A 47 0.08 4.07 -12.04
C TYR A 47 -0.67 5.14 -11.27
N ALA A 48 -0.53 6.41 -11.71
CA ALA A 48 -1.29 7.48 -11.08
C ALA A 48 -2.78 7.26 -11.30
N ALA A 49 -3.16 6.88 -12.52
CA ALA A 49 -4.56 6.65 -12.83
C ALA A 49 -5.13 5.49 -12.02
N LEU A 50 -4.35 4.42 -11.86
CA LEU A 50 -4.78 3.29 -11.05
C LEU A 50 -4.98 3.70 -9.60
N LEU A 51 -4.02 4.42 -9.04
CA LEU A 51 -4.14 4.83 -7.64
C LEU A 51 -5.35 5.72 -7.44
N GLU A 52 -5.55 6.68 -8.33
CA GLU A 52 -6.72 7.56 -8.23
C GLU A 52 -8.02 6.79 -8.36
N TYR A 53 -8.05 5.83 -9.26
CA TYR A 53 -9.25 5.03 -9.46
C TYR A 53 -9.58 4.22 -8.21
N LEU A 54 -8.55 3.59 -7.63
CA LEU A 54 -8.77 2.81 -6.41
C LEU A 54 -9.19 3.68 -5.24
N VAL A 55 -8.61 4.88 -5.14
CA VAL A 55 -9.01 5.82 -4.10
C VAL A 55 -10.48 6.21 -4.26
N LYS A 56 -10.88 6.55 -5.48
CA LYS A 56 -12.26 6.96 -5.72
C LYS A 56 -13.23 5.83 -5.46
N CYS A 57 -12.86 4.61 -5.86
CA CYS A 57 -13.70 3.46 -5.56
C CYS A 57 -13.88 3.27 -4.06
N SER A 58 -12.79 3.44 -3.32
CA SER A 58 -12.85 3.27 -1.87
C SER A 58 -13.74 4.31 -1.22
N LEU A 59 -13.71 5.53 -1.73
CA LEU A 59 -14.52 6.61 -1.16
C LEU A 59 -16.01 6.34 -1.30
N VAL A 60 -16.41 5.58 -2.30
CA VAL A 60 -17.82 5.25 -2.50
C VAL A 60 -18.14 3.81 -2.12
N GLY A 61 -17.19 3.13 -1.50
CA GLY A 61 -17.43 1.77 -1.01
C GLY A 61 -17.50 0.72 -2.10
N LYS A 62 -16.83 0.96 -3.22
CA LYS A 62 -16.85 0.03 -4.34
C LYS A 62 -15.51 -0.68 -4.46
N THR A 63 -15.56 -1.98 -4.78
CA THR A 63 -14.38 -2.75 -5.10
C THR A 63 -14.43 -3.07 -6.59
N PRO A 64 -13.52 -2.51 -7.39
CA PRO A 64 -13.58 -2.74 -8.84
C PRO A 64 -13.17 -4.15 -9.20
N LYS A 65 -13.67 -4.62 -10.31
CA LYS A 65 -13.27 -5.89 -10.88
C LYS A 65 -12.09 -5.67 -11.81
N GLU A 66 -11.39 -6.75 -12.07
CA GLU A 66 -10.21 -6.68 -12.95
C GLU A 66 -10.58 -6.10 -14.32
N ILE A 67 -11.72 -6.51 -14.87
CA ILE A 67 -12.12 -6.01 -16.17
C ILE A 67 -12.37 -4.49 -16.15
N GLU A 68 -12.89 -3.98 -15.04
CA GLU A 68 -13.12 -2.55 -14.93
C GLU A 68 -11.80 -1.79 -14.94
N LEU A 69 -10.80 -2.31 -14.24
CA LEU A 69 -9.50 -1.67 -14.25
C LEU A 69 -8.87 -1.74 -15.64
N ALA A 70 -9.03 -2.85 -16.32
CA ALA A 70 -8.48 -2.99 -17.66
C ALA A 70 -9.10 -1.99 -18.62
N VAL A 71 -10.41 -1.88 -18.60
CA VAL A 71 -11.11 -1.02 -19.54
C VAL A 71 -11.00 0.45 -19.15
N ASP A 72 -11.28 0.77 -17.90
CA ASP A 72 -11.40 2.15 -17.46
C ASP A 72 -10.06 2.82 -17.24
N VAL A 73 -9.06 2.07 -16.83
CA VAL A 73 -7.78 2.66 -16.47
C VAL A 73 -6.72 2.38 -17.51
N LEU A 74 -6.62 1.13 -17.96
CA LEU A 74 -5.56 0.73 -18.87
C LEU A 74 -5.99 0.79 -20.34
N ASN A 75 -7.21 1.22 -20.59
CA ASN A 75 -7.72 1.44 -21.94
C ASN A 75 -7.72 0.17 -22.77
N GLN A 76 -7.96 -0.96 -22.15
CA GLN A 76 -8.11 -2.21 -22.88
C GLN A 76 -9.50 -2.28 -23.50
N GLY A 77 -9.63 -3.10 -24.54
CA GLY A 77 -10.93 -3.27 -25.16
C GLY A 77 -11.87 -4.08 -24.28
N GLU A 78 -13.14 -4.04 -24.62
CA GLU A 78 -14.14 -4.76 -23.85
C GLU A 78 -13.99 -6.26 -23.99
N ASP A 79 -13.21 -6.70 -24.97
CA ASP A 79 -12.92 -8.12 -25.14
C ASP A 79 -11.74 -8.57 -24.26
N PHE A 80 -11.31 -7.74 -23.32
CA PHE A 80 -10.24 -8.10 -22.43
C PHE A 80 -10.59 -9.38 -21.69
N ASP A 81 -9.66 -10.32 -21.67
CA ASP A 81 -9.85 -11.62 -21.03
C ASP A 81 -8.84 -11.75 -19.91
N SER A 82 -9.30 -11.63 -18.68
CA SER A 82 -8.41 -11.65 -17.52
C SER A 82 -7.77 -13.02 -17.32
N SER A 83 -8.34 -14.07 -17.86
CA SER A 83 -7.72 -15.37 -17.72
C SER A 83 -6.52 -15.53 -18.64
N ALA A 84 -6.47 -14.77 -19.72
CA ALA A 84 -5.38 -14.85 -20.69
C ALA A 84 -4.40 -13.68 -20.55
N ASP A 85 -4.84 -12.56 -20.00
CA ASP A 85 -4.05 -11.34 -19.97
C ASP A 85 -3.81 -10.93 -18.53
N SER A 86 -2.55 -10.91 -18.13
CA SER A 86 -2.18 -10.58 -16.75
C SER A 86 -1.82 -9.13 -16.57
N ARG A 87 -2.13 -8.27 -17.53
CA ARG A 87 -1.66 -6.88 -17.50
C ARG A 87 -2.12 -6.14 -16.26
N VAL A 88 -3.38 -6.29 -15.88
CA VAL A 88 -3.88 -5.60 -14.68
C VAL A 88 -3.11 -6.08 -13.45
N ARG A 89 -2.92 -7.39 -13.34
CA ARG A 89 -2.22 -7.93 -12.18
C ARG A 89 -0.79 -7.44 -12.10
N VAL A 90 -0.13 -7.32 -13.25
CA VAL A 90 1.24 -6.81 -13.27
C VAL A 90 1.28 -5.35 -12.84
N TYR A 91 0.38 -4.53 -13.35
CA TYR A 91 0.33 -3.13 -12.95
C TYR A 91 0.02 -2.97 -11.46
N ILE A 92 -0.90 -3.77 -10.95
CA ILE A 92 -1.23 -3.70 -9.52
C ILE A 92 -0.04 -4.13 -8.68
N HIS A 93 0.65 -5.18 -9.09
CA HIS A 93 1.84 -5.64 -8.37
C HIS A 93 2.90 -4.55 -8.32
N GLN A 94 3.13 -3.88 -9.44
CA GLN A 94 4.12 -2.81 -9.47
C GLN A 94 3.66 -1.61 -8.66
N LEU A 95 2.37 -1.29 -8.71
CA LEU A 95 1.85 -0.20 -7.90
C LEU A 95 2.05 -0.48 -6.42
N ARG A 96 1.82 -1.73 -6.02
CA ARG A 96 2.04 -2.14 -4.63
C ARG A 96 3.48 -1.85 -4.20
N LYS A 97 4.43 -2.18 -5.06
CA LYS A 97 5.84 -1.93 -4.77
C LYS A 97 6.15 -0.45 -4.73
N LYS A 98 5.53 0.31 -5.60
CA LYS A 98 5.77 1.76 -5.64
C LYS A 98 5.22 2.44 -4.40
N LEU A 99 4.11 1.96 -3.87
CA LEU A 99 3.60 2.48 -2.61
C LEU A 99 4.58 2.20 -1.47
N ASP A 100 5.14 0.99 -1.43
CA ASP A 100 6.16 0.69 -0.42
C ASP A 100 7.34 1.64 -0.55
N SER A 101 7.79 1.88 -1.76
CA SER A 101 8.91 2.78 -1.99
C SER A 101 8.59 4.19 -1.54
N TYR A 102 7.36 4.62 -1.76
CA TYR A 102 6.95 5.95 -1.32
C TYR A 102 7.14 6.10 0.19
N TYR A 103 6.64 5.12 0.95
CA TYR A 103 6.74 5.24 2.39
C TYR A 103 8.18 5.14 2.86
N GLN A 104 8.98 4.27 2.24
CA GLN A 104 10.37 4.16 2.64
C GLN A 104 11.13 5.44 2.40
N SER A 105 10.83 6.15 1.32
CA SER A 105 11.59 7.31 0.92
C SER A 105 11.04 8.62 1.47
N PHE A 106 9.74 8.72 1.61
CA PHE A 106 9.12 10.01 1.92
C PHE A 106 8.40 10.05 3.25
N GLU A 107 7.86 8.94 3.71
CA GLU A 107 7.13 8.92 4.98
C GLU A 107 7.45 7.64 5.76
N PRO A 108 8.72 7.42 6.08
CA PRO A 108 9.10 6.16 6.74
C PRO A 108 8.51 6.01 8.14
N ASP A 109 8.15 7.12 8.77
CA ASP A 109 7.61 7.08 10.12
C ASP A 109 6.08 7.10 10.15
N ALA A 110 5.44 7.01 9.00
CA ALA A 110 3.99 7.03 8.96
C ALA A 110 3.42 5.83 9.72
N LEU A 111 2.48 6.11 10.61
CA LEU A 111 1.84 5.05 11.38
C LEU A 111 0.73 4.37 10.59
N LEU A 112 0.14 5.09 9.66
CA LEU A 112 -0.88 4.53 8.77
C LEU A 112 -0.39 4.65 7.35
N ARG A 113 -0.46 3.56 6.61
CA ARG A 113 0.03 3.51 5.25
C ARG A 113 -1.03 2.95 4.34
N VAL A 114 -1.14 3.53 3.15
CA VAL A 114 -2.04 3.00 2.13
C VAL A 114 -1.35 1.81 1.47
N VAL A 115 -2.05 0.69 1.44
CA VAL A 115 -1.52 -0.53 0.83
C VAL A 115 -2.60 -1.16 -0.04
N ILE A 116 -2.17 -2.03 -0.93
CA ILE A 116 -3.08 -2.86 -1.74
C ILE A 116 -2.84 -4.29 -1.30
N PRO A 117 -3.77 -4.87 -0.53
CA PRO A 117 -3.56 -6.25 -0.06
C PRO A 117 -3.46 -7.22 -1.22
N LYS A 118 -2.68 -8.26 -1.03
CA LYS A 118 -2.50 -9.26 -2.07
C LYS A 118 -3.83 -9.87 -2.46
N GLY A 119 -4.00 -10.06 -3.76
CA GLY A 119 -5.21 -10.69 -4.27
C GLY A 119 -6.42 -9.80 -4.29
N GLN A 120 -6.25 -8.52 -3.99
CA GLN A 120 -7.37 -7.59 -3.97
C GLN A 120 -7.07 -6.40 -4.87
N TYR A 121 -8.14 -5.82 -5.40
CA TYR A 121 -8.05 -4.61 -6.21
C TYR A 121 -8.71 -3.47 -5.45
N THR A 122 -8.26 -3.29 -4.22
CA THR A 122 -8.77 -2.24 -3.36
C THR A 122 -7.63 -1.74 -2.49
N ILE A 123 -7.81 -0.56 -1.92
CA ILE A 123 -6.82 -0.06 -0.99
C ILE A 123 -7.30 -0.26 0.43
N SER A 124 -6.35 -0.46 1.31
CA SER A 124 -6.60 -0.55 2.73
C SER A 124 -5.55 0.27 3.44
N ALA A 125 -5.74 0.51 4.71
CA ALA A 125 -4.71 1.15 5.51
C ALA A 125 -4.01 0.08 6.32
N GLU A 126 -2.69 0.15 6.33
CA GLU A 126 -1.89 -0.73 7.16
C GLU A 126 -1.41 0.08 8.34
N GLN A 127 -1.70 -0.41 9.54
CA GLN A 127 -1.28 0.29 10.74
C GLN A 127 0.03 -0.31 11.21
N LYS A 128 1.03 0.54 11.32
CA LYS A 128 2.33 0.07 11.78
C LYS A 128 2.22 -0.30 13.24
N ALA A 129 2.77 -1.44 13.62
CA ALA A 129 2.70 -1.89 14.98
C ALA A 129 3.43 -0.91 15.89
N PHE A 130 2.79 -0.61 17.03
CA PHE A 130 3.40 0.26 17.99
C PHE A 130 4.56 -0.46 18.66
N GLN A 131 5.69 0.19 18.76
CA GLN A 131 6.86 -0.38 19.43
C GLN A 131 6.95 0.17 20.82
N THR A 132 7.16 -0.72 21.77
CA THR A 132 7.35 -0.28 23.14
C THR A 132 8.67 0.46 23.24
N PRO A 133 8.81 1.32 24.24
CA PRO A 133 10.08 2.01 24.42
C PRO A 133 11.26 1.07 24.55
N SER A 134 11.07 -0.06 25.21
CA SER A 134 12.17 -1.00 25.37
C SER A 134 12.59 -1.59 24.03
N GLU A 135 11.64 -1.87 23.18
CA GLU A 135 11.98 -2.38 21.84
C GLU A 135 12.73 -1.35 21.05
N LYS A 136 12.31 -0.11 21.14
CA LYS A 136 13.00 0.96 20.45
C LYS A 136 14.39 1.14 21.00
N ALA A 137 14.54 1.07 22.31
CA ALA A 137 15.84 1.22 22.93
C ALA A 137 16.76 0.10 22.46
N ASN A 138 16.26 -1.11 22.39
CA ASN A 138 17.08 -2.22 21.94
C ASN A 138 17.52 -2.03 20.50
N ASN A 139 16.61 -1.62 19.65
CA ASN A 139 16.96 -1.38 18.26
C ASN A 139 17.96 -0.25 18.16
N ALA A 140 17.74 0.78 18.90
CA ALA A 140 18.65 1.92 18.87
C ALA A 140 20.02 1.53 19.40
N GLY A 141 20.04 0.71 20.41
CA GLY A 141 21.30 0.25 20.96
C GLY A 141 22.10 -0.55 19.95
N ALA A 142 21.44 -1.48 19.31
CA ALA A 142 22.12 -2.29 18.32
C ALA A 142 22.63 -1.42 17.18
N TYR A 143 21.85 -0.48 16.79
CA TYR A 143 22.21 0.41 15.72
C TYR A 143 23.41 1.27 16.11
N LYS A 144 23.37 1.79 17.31
CA LYS A 144 24.48 2.60 17.77
C LYS A 144 25.77 1.81 17.87
N SER A 145 25.66 0.57 18.26
CA SER A 145 26.85 -0.26 18.28
C SER A 145 27.50 -0.31 16.93
N SER A 146 26.68 -0.47 15.92
CA SER A 146 27.22 -0.49 14.57
C SER A 146 27.92 0.80 14.26
N PHE A 147 27.33 1.88 14.67
CA PHE A 147 27.90 3.16 14.37
C PHE A 147 29.18 3.41 15.08
N ASN A 148 29.23 3.04 16.30
CA ASN A 148 30.38 3.41 17.12
C ASN A 148 31.61 2.62 16.81
N VAL A 149 31.49 1.68 15.96
CA VAL A 149 32.64 0.88 15.61
C VAL A 149 33.62 1.53 14.67
#